data_32ef2f316f00e607684903ac9a0e44ff
#
_entry.id   32ef2f316f00e607684903ac9a0e44ff
#
_cell.length_a   1.000
_cell.length_b   1.000
_cell.length_c   1.000
_cell.angle_alpha   90.00
_cell.angle_beta   90.00
_cell.angle_gamma   90.00
#
_symmetry.space_group_name_H-M   'P 1'
#
loop_
_entity.id
_entity.type
_entity.pdbx_description
1 polymer ?
#
loop_
_entity_poly.entity_id
_entity_poly.type
_entity_poly.pdbx_seq_one_letter_code
_entity_poly.pdbx_strand_id
1 'polypeptide(L)'
;MIKTKERELKQIYAMVVIVFLVFLLIPIVLLLGKSFEGGGGVSLEHYADVAGGKGCAAAFGRSIFVSCVSAVLTTALAFVLAYTIHYTNVPGGLKKFIRLAAVVPMLLPTITYGFAIIYSFGRQGFITGMIGHQMFEIYGFYGLLLGYVIYTLPISFMLILNTMCFIDKKFMIVSRIMGDSPLKTFLGTVIR
;
A
#
# COMPACT_ATOMS: atom_id res chain seq x y z
N MET A 1 15.87 -37.70 -25.30
CA MET A 1 14.88 -37.50 -24.21
C MET A 1 14.93 -36.09 -23.58
N ILE A 2 16.09 -35.52 -23.27
CA ILE A 2 16.20 -34.17 -22.64
C ILE A 2 15.70 -33.04 -23.56
N LYS A 3 16.09 -33.05 -24.86
CA LYS A 3 15.66 -32.03 -25.84
C LYS A 3 14.16 -31.99 -26.11
N THR A 4 13.47 -33.13 -26.03
CA THR A 4 12.02 -33.21 -26.22
C THR A 4 11.29 -32.53 -25.05
N LYS A 5 11.76 -32.79 -23.83
CA LYS A 5 11.19 -32.19 -22.60
C LYS A 5 11.37 -30.67 -22.54
N GLU A 6 12.51 -30.16 -23.01
CA GLU A 6 12.73 -28.71 -23.14
C GLU A 6 11.81 -28.04 -24.16
N ARG A 7 11.51 -28.72 -25.26
CA ARG A 7 10.61 -28.22 -26.30
C ARG A 7 9.17 -28.16 -25.79
N GLU A 8 8.71 -29.20 -25.12
CA GLU A 8 7.38 -29.22 -24.50
C GLU A 8 7.24 -28.12 -23.43
N LEU A 9 8.26 -27.91 -22.58
CA LEU A 9 8.27 -26.85 -21.59
C LEU A 9 8.18 -25.46 -22.22
N LYS A 10 8.91 -25.22 -23.31
CA LYS A 10 8.86 -23.97 -24.08
C LYS A 10 7.47 -23.74 -24.71
N GLN A 11 6.83 -24.79 -25.20
CA GLN A 11 5.48 -24.72 -25.77
C GLN A 11 4.45 -24.38 -24.70
N ILE A 12 4.50 -25.03 -23.54
CA ILE A 12 3.63 -24.73 -22.40
C ILE A 12 3.84 -23.30 -21.93
N TYR A 13 5.10 -22.89 -21.79
CA TYR A 13 5.44 -21.51 -21.39
C TYR A 13 4.91 -20.48 -22.39
N ALA A 14 5.13 -20.72 -23.71
CA ALA A 14 4.60 -19.83 -24.74
C ALA A 14 3.08 -19.74 -24.72
N MET A 15 2.39 -20.87 -24.54
CA MET A 15 0.94 -20.91 -24.43
C MET A 15 0.44 -20.10 -23.23
N VAL A 16 1.06 -20.26 -22.05
CA VAL A 16 0.70 -19.51 -20.85
C VAL A 16 0.93 -18.01 -21.06
N VAL A 17 2.07 -17.63 -21.65
CA VAL A 17 2.38 -16.23 -21.96
C VAL A 17 1.37 -15.64 -22.95
N ILE A 18 1.00 -16.37 -24.00
CA ILE A 18 0.02 -15.92 -25.00
C ILE A 18 -1.36 -15.72 -24.32
N VAL A 19 -1.82 -16.68 -23.52
CA VAL A 19 -3.08 -16.58 -22.79
C VAL A 19 -3.06 -15.35 -21.87
N PHE A 20 -1.99 -15.16 -21.10
CA PHE A 20 -1.83 -14.02 -20.22
C PHE A 20 -1.85 -12.69 -20.99
N LEU A 21 -1.11 -12.59 -22.09
CA LEU A 21 -1.07 -11.39 -22.93
C LEU A 21 -2.44 -11.09 -23.54
N VAL A 22 -3.15 -12.10 -24.04
CA VAL A 22 -4.48 -11.95 -24.60
C VAL A 22 -5.46 -11.41 -23.55
N PHE A 23 -5.51 -12.03 -22.37
CA PHE A 23 -6.40 -11.59 -21.30
C PHE A 23 -6.01 -10.24 -20.70
N LEU A 24 -4.75 -9.82 -20.79
CA LEU A 24 -4.29 -8.53 -20.33
C LEU A 24 -4.45 -7.45 -21.41
N LEU A 25 -3.97 -7.71 -22.62
CA LEU A 25 -3.90 -6.69 -23.68
C LEU A 25 -5.27 -6.40 -24.30
N ILE A 26 -6.10 -7.41 -24.54
CA ILE A 26 -7.42 -7.19 -25.16
C ILE A 26 -8.27 -6.21 -24.36
N PRO A 27 -8.49 -6.36 -23.03
CA PRO A 27 -9.26 -5.39 -22.26
C PRO A 27 -8.66 -3.97 -22.29
N ILE A 28 -7.32 -3.87 -22.24
CA ILE A 28 -6.64 -2.58 -22.30
C ILE A 28 -6.85 -1.90 -23.64
N VAL A 29 -6.66 -2.63 -24.74
CA VAL A 29 -6.85 -2.10 -26.12
C VAL A 29 -8.30 -1.69 -26.35
N LEU A 30 -9.26 -2.51 -25.90
CA LEU A 30 -10.68 -2.18 -26.01
C LEU A 30 -11.03 -0.93 -25.19
N LEU A 31 -10.50 -0.80 -23.99
CA LEU A 31 -10.72 0.36 -23.12
C LEU A 31 -10.12 1.63 -23.76
N LEU A 32 -8.88 1.55 -24.25
CA LEU A 32 -8.26 2.65 -24.97
C LEU A 32 -9.02 3.00 -26.25
N GLY A 33 -9.43 1.98 -27.03
CA GLY A 33 -10.24 2.20 -28.23
C GLY A 33 -11.54 2.96 -27.90
N LYS A 34 -12.23 2.51 -26.86
CA LYS A 34 -13.46 3.17 -26.37
C LYS A 34 -13.21 4.61 -25.89
N SER A 35 -12.05 4.91 -25.31
CA SER A 35 -11.74 6.25 -24.85
C SER A 35 -11.55 7.27 -25.98
N PHE A 36 -11.27 6.78 -27.20
CA PHE A 36 -11.13 7.59 -28.42
C PHE A 36 -12.39 7.60 -29.28
N GLU A 37 -13.46 6.84 -28.95
CA GLU A 37 -14.72 6.88 -29.70
C GLU A 37 -15.49 8.16 -29.38
N GLY A 38 -15.63 9.06 -30.37
CA GLY A 38 -16.50 10.24 -30.32
C GLY A 38 -17.69 10.13 -31.28
N GLY A 39 -18.60 11.09 -31.26
CA GLY A 39 -19.86 11.07 -31.96
C GLY A 39 -19.86 10.92 -33.51
N GLY A 40 -18.70 10.62 -34.11
CA GLY A 40 -18.56 10.39 -35.57
C GLY A 40 -17.26 9.74 -35.98
N GLY A 41 -16.49 9.20 -35.04
CA GLY A 41 -15.21 8.56 -35.30
C GLY A 41 -14.21 8.72 -34.15
N VAL A 42 -12.91 8.67 -34.47
CA VAL A 42 -11.85 8.89 -33.46
C VAL A 42 -11.80 10.35 -33.05
N SER A 43 -11.98 10.62 -31.75
CA SER A 43 -12.03 11.97 -31.19
C SER A 43 -11.26 12.01 -29.85
N LEU A 44 -10.69 13.17 -29.53
CA LEU A 44 -10.11 13.50 -28.24
C LEU A 44 -11.07 14.32 -27.36
N GLU A 45 -12.34 14.45 -27.75
CA GLU A 45 -13.33 15.27 -27.09
C GLU A 45 -13.48 14.91 -25.61
N HIS A 46 -13.57 13.61 -25.29
CA HIS A 46 -13.67 13.16 -23.90
C HIS A 46 -12.47 13.57 -23.05
N TYR A 47 -11.28 13.57 -23.62
CA TYR A 47 -10.06 14.02 -22.93
C TYR A 47 -10.05 15.54 -22.73
N ALA A 48 -10.51 16.29 -23.74
CA ALA A 48 -10.62 17.74 -23.66
C ALA A 48 -11.68 18.15 -22.62
N ASP A 49 -12.83 17.48 -22.59
CA ASP A 49 -13.88 17.74 -21.62
C ASP A 49 -13.43 17.46 -20.17
N VAL A 50 -12.74 16.36 -19.96
CA VAL A 50 -12.20 16.03 -18.63
C VAL A 50 -11.10 17.03 -18.24
N ALA A 51 -10.16 17.35 -19.14
CA ALA A 51 -9.06 18.25 -18.85
C ALA A 51 -9.54 19.72 -18.68
N GLY A 52 -10.53 20.14 -19.46
CA GLY A 52 -11.17 21.46 -19.36
C GLY A 52 -12.20 21.58 -18.24
N GLY A 53 -12.59 20.47 -17.67
CA GLY A 53 -13.57 20.42 -16.58
C GLY A 53 -13.08 21.12 -15.31
N LYS A 54 -13.87 22.07 -14.80
CA LYS A 54 -13.54 22.88 -13.60
C LYS A 54 -13.24 22.05 -12.34
N GLY A 55 -13.59 20.76 -12.32
CA GLY A 55 -13.37 19.84 -11.19
C GLY A 55 -12.10 19.00 -11.28
N CYS A 56 -11.53 18.82 -12.48
CA CYS A 56 -10.41 17.89 -12.72
C CYS A 56 -9.15 18.26 -11.92
N ALA A 57 -8.72 19.51 -12.03
CA ALA A 57 -7.55 19.99 -11.29
C ALA A 57 -7.73 19.90 -9.76
N ALA A 58 -8.94 20.22 -9.27
CA ALA A 58 -9.26 20.13 -7.85
C ALA A 58 -9.29 18.65 -7.38
N ALA A 59 -9.86 17.74 -8.17
CA ALA A 59 -9.88 16.32 -7.87
C ALA A 59 -8.46 15.74 -7.85
N PHE A 60 -7.64 16.10 -8.84
CA PHE A 60 -6.24 15.70 -8.92
C PHE A 60 -5.43 16.20 -7.72
N GLY A 61 -5.56 17.47 -7.36
CA GLY A 61 -4.90 18.05 -6.18
C GLY A 61 -5.30 17.34 -4.89
N ARG A 62 -6.60 17.04 -4.69
CA ARG A 62 -7.09 16.27 -3.54
C ARG A 62 -6.53 14.86 -3.51
N SER A 63 -6.46 14.18 -4.65
CA SER A 63 -5.89 12.83 -4.74
C SER A 63 -4.42 12.80 -4.37
N ILE A 64 -3.62 13.75 -4.88
CA ILE A 64 -2.20 13.88 -4.50
C ILE A 64 -2.08 14.16 -3.00
N PHE A 65 -2.88 15.08 -2.46
CA PHE A 65 -2.83 15.43 -1.04
C PHE A 65 -3.11 14.21 -0.14
N VAL A 66 -4.21 13.48 -0.40
CA VAL A 66 -4.53 12.25 0.36
C VAL A 66 -3.41 11.22 0.25
N SER A 67 -2.88 11.02 -0.97
CA SER A 67 -1.79 10.05 -1.20
C SER A 67 -0.51 10.43 -0.46
N CYS A 68 -0.11 11.68 -0.48
CA CYS A 68 1.06 12.15 0.25
C CYS A 68 0.89 11.99 1.77
N VAL A 69 -0.25 12.41 2.31
CA VAL A 69 -0.53 12.27 3.74
C VAL A 69 -0.55 10.80 4.17
N SER A 70 -1.22 9.94 3.39
CA SER A 70 -1.27 8.51 3.70
C SER A 70 0.11 7.85 3.59
N ALA A 71 0.93 8.21 2.61
CA ALA A 71 2.28 7.69 2.45
C ALA A 71 3.16 8.05 3.66
N VAL A 72 3.14 9.30 4.10
CA VAL A 72 3.90 9.75 5.28
C VAL A 72 3.44 9.02 6.54
N LEU A 73 2.13 8.98 6.78
CA LEU A 73 1.56 8.30 7.96
C LEU A 73 1.87 6.81 7.96
N THR A 74 1.67 6.14 6.83
CA THR A 74 1.92 4.69 6.72
C THR A 74 3.40 4.38 6.92
N THR A 75 4.29 5.15 6.30
CA THR A 75 5.73 4.94 6.45
C THR A 75 6.19 5.16 7.88
N ALA A 76 5.69 6.20 8.55
CA ALA A 76 5.98 6.48 9.95
C ALA A 76 5.48 5.35 10.87
N LEU A 77 4.24 4.89 10.71
CA LEU A 77 3.68 3.78 11.48
C LEU A 77 4.43 2.47 11.23
N ALA A 78 4.69 2.14 9.97
CA ALA A 78 5.43 0.95 9.57
C ALA A 78 6.85 0.96 10.17
N PHE A 79 7.50 2.11 10.15
CA PHE A 79 8.82 2.30 10.74
C PHE A 79 8.81 2.07 12.25
N VAL A 80 7.87 2.67 12.98
CA VAL A 80 7.72 2.48 14.43
C VAL A 80 7.48 1.00 14.77
N LEU A 81 6.59 0.33 14.04
CA LEU A 81 6.31 -1.09 14.26
C LEU A 81 7.51 -1.98 13.95
N ALA A 82 8.20 -1.75 12.85
CA ALA A 82 9.40 -2.49 12.46
C ALA A 82 10.54 -2.27 13.45
N TYR A 83 10.77 -1.03 13.86
CA TYR A 83 11.76 -0.65 14.87
C TYR A 83 11.48 -1.34 16.20
N THR A 84 10.23 -1.35 16.64
CA THR A 84 9.80 -2.01 17.87
C THR A 84 10.11 -3.51 17.84
N ILE A 85 9.86 -4.17 16.72
CA ILE A 85 10.15 -5.61 16.59
C ILE A 85 11.64 -5.89 16.54
N HIS A 86 12.41 -5.08 15.79
CA HIS A 86 13.80 -5.39 15.48
C HIS A 86 14.78 -4.92 16.57
N TYR A 87 14.60 -3.69 17.07
CA TYR A 87 15.57 -3.06 17.96
C TYR A 87 15.16 -2.99 19.43
N THR A 88 13.89 -3.30 19.77
CA THR A 88 13.39 -3.17 21.13
C THR A 88 13.27 -4.52 21.83
N ASN A 89 13.53 -4.55 23.15
CA ASN A 89 13.41 -5.73 23.99
C ASN A 89 11.98 -5.96 24.49
N VAL A 90 10.99 -5.96 23.59
CA VAL A 90 9.62 -6.30 23.94
C VAL A 90 9.42 -7.83 24.02
N PRO A 91 8.48 -8.31 24.84
CA PRO A 91 8.16 -9.74 24.94
C PRO A 91 7.88 -10.38 23.58
N GLY A 92 8.33 -11.63 23.42
CA GLY A 92 8.17 -12.35 22.13
C GLY A 92 6.71 -12.50 21.67
N GLY A 93 5.77 -12.62 22.62
CA GLY A 93 4.34 -12.63 22.32
C GLY A 93 3.85 -11.33 21.67
N LEU A 94 4.30 -10.17 22.19
CA LEU A 94 3.94 -8.88 21.62
C LEU A 94 4.56 -8.69 20.23
N LYS A 95 5.81 -9.15 20.00
CA LYS A 95 6.41 -9.13 18.65
C LYS A 95 5.62 -9.94 17.65
N LYS A 96 5.15 -11.14 18.04
CA LYS A 96 4.30 -11.98 17.19
C LYS A 96 2.96 -11.30 16.90
N PHE A 97 2.33 -10.72 17.93
CA PHE A 97 1.06 -10.00 17.77
C PHE A 97 1.20 -8.81 16.82
N ILE A 98 2.20 -7.95 16.99
CA ILE A 98 2.46 -6.79 16.11
C ILE A 98 2.68 -7.27 14.67
N ARG A 99 3.49 -8.29 14.47
CA ARG A 99 3.75 -8.83 13.11
C ARG A 99 2.47 -9.37 12.49
N LEU A 100 1.67 -10.12 13.23
CA LEU A 100 0.41 -10.67 12.74
C LEU A 100 -0.58 -9.55 12.42
N ALA A 101 -0.80 -8.61 13.34
CA ALA A 101 -1.71 -7.49 13.16
C ALA A 101 -1.32 -6.60 11.97
N ALA A 102 -0.03 -6.39 11.74
CA ALA A 102 0.46 -5.60 10.61
C ALA A 102 0.29 -6.32 9.26
N VAL A 103 0.32 -7.66 9.22
CA VAL A 103 0.28 -8.43 7.96
C VAL A 103 -1.12 -8.94 7.62
N VAL A 104 -1.96 -9.22 8.60
CA VAL A 104 -3.33 -9.75 8.38
C VAL A 104 -4.14 -8.95 7.36
N PRO A 105 -4.11 -7.61 7.35
CA PRO A 105 -4.84 -6.85 6.34
C PRO A 105 -4.51 -7.27 4.90
N MET A 106 -3.26 -7.62 4.60
CA MET A 106 -2.84 -8.03 3.26
C MET A 106 -3.57 -9.29 2.74
N LEU A 107 -4.10 -10.11 3.64
CA LEU A 107 -4.79 -11.35 3.30
C LEU A 107 -6.28 -11.15 2.98
N LEU A 108 -6.81 -9.96 3.27
CA LEU A 108 -8.22 -9.65 3.07
C LEU A 108 -8.47 -9.00 1.71
N PRO A 109 -9.59 -9.31 1.03
CA PRO A 109 -10.00 -8.57 -0.16
C PRO A 109 -10.17 -7.07 0.16
N THR A 110 -9.78 -6.21 -0.78
CA THR A 110 -9.81 -4.75 -0.58
C THR A 110 -11.19 -4.20 -0.20
N ILE A 111 -12.25 -4.78 -0.73
CA ILE A 111 -13.63 -4.38 -0.40
C ILE A 111 -13.95 -4.59 1.08
N THR A 112 -13.33 -5.57 1.73
CA THR A 112 -13.53 -5.87 3.14
C THR A 112 -13.10 -4.71 4.04
N TYR A 113 -12.05 -3.98 3.68
CA TYR A 113 -11.62 -2.79 4.43
C TYR A 113 -12.68 -1.70 4.40
N GLY A 114 -13.26 -1.44 3.22
CA GLY A 114 -14.33 -0.47 3.07
C GLY A 114 -15.50 -0.79 3.98
N PHE A 115 -15.97 -2.02 3.95
CA PHE A 115 -17.04 -2.47 4.84
C PHE A 115 -16.62 -2.41 6.31
N ALA A 116 -15.44 -2.89 6.68
CA ALA A 116 -14.97 -2.84 8.06
C ALA A 116 -14.91 -1.41 8.60
N ILE A 117 -14.42 -0.47 7.81
CA ILE A 117 -14.36 0.95 8.18
C ILE A 117 -15.77 1.53 8.34
N ILE A 118 -16.68 1.25 7.40
CA ILE A 118 -18.07 1.75 7.46
C ILE A 118 -18.82 1.13 8.64
N TYR A 119 -18.72 -0.16 8.87
CA TYR A 119 -19.37 -0.83 10.00
C TYR A 119 -18.78 -0.45 11.35
N SER A 120 -17.51 -0.04 11.40
CA SER A 120 -16.89 0.42 12.64
C SER A 120 -17.22 1.89 12.93
N PHE A 121 -16.99 2.78 11.98
CA PHE A 121 -16.98 4.24 12.18
C PHE A 121 -18.07 4.98 11.40
N GLY A 122 -18.91 4.30 10.61
CA GLY A 122 -20.03 4.92 9.89
C GLY A 122 -21.07 5.52 10.83
N ARG A 123 -22.08 6.18 10.28
CA ARG A 123 -23.15 6.83 11.08
C ARG A 123 -23.86 5.87 12.03
N GLN A 124 -24.05 4.63 11.63
CA GLN A 124 -24.63 3.54 12.47
C GLN A 124 -23.56 2.49 12.80
N GLY A 125 -22.28 2.87 12.82
CA GLY A 125 -21.18 1.98 13.07
C GLY A 125 -21.12 1.56 14.55
N PHE A 126 -20.49 0.41 14.80
CA PHE A 126 -20.37 -0.16 16.16
C PHE A 126 -19.68 0.82 17.14
N ILE A 127 -18.56 1.43 16.73
CA ILE A 127 -17.81 2.39 17.56
C ILE A 127 -18.62 3.68 17.74
N THR A 128 -19.27 4.17 16.68
CA THR A 128 -20.15 5.34 16.74
C THR A 128 -21.30 5.10 17.71
N GLY A 129 -21.90 3.91 17.71
CA GLY A 129 -22.95 3.52 18.64
C GLY A 129 -22.49 3.46 20.09
N MET A 130 -21.25 2.98 20.34
CA MET A 130 -20.67 2.94 21.69
C MET A 130 -20.36 4.34 22.25
N ILE A 131 -19.89 5.26 21.41
CA ILE A 131 -19.50 6.62 21.81
C ILE A 131 -20.71 7.57 21.83
N GLY A 132 -21.78 7.23 21.12
CA GLY A 132 -23.00 8.03 21.01
C GLY A 132 -22.96 9.16 19.99
N HIS A 133 -21.83 9.38 19.31
CA HIS A 133 -21.68 10.35 18.23
C HIS A 133 -20.60 9.91 17.23
N GLN A 134 -20.70 10.41 16.01
CA GLN A 134 -19.72 10.16 14.96
C GLN A 134 -18.44 10.95 15.25
N MET A 135 -17.29 10.26 15.39
CA MET A 135 -16.00 10.88 15.70
C MET A 135 -15.48 11.74 14.55
N PHE A 136 -15.69 11.30 13.31
CA PHE A 136 -15.27 11.99 12.09
C PHE A 136 -16.10 11.52 10.90
N GLU A 137 -16.14 12.32 9.85
CA GLU A 137 -16.86 11.99 8.64
C GLU A 137 -16.09 10.94 7.83
N ILE A 138 -16.64 9.69 7.81
CA ILE A 138 -15.99 8.57 7.14
C ILE A 138 -16.13 8.64 5.61
N TYR A 139 -17.19 9.31 5.14
CA TYR A 139 -17.46 9.46 3.71
C TYR A 139 -16.70 10.65 3.15
N GLY A 140 -15.36 10.51 2.97
CA GLY A 140 -14.52 11.57 2.48
C GLY A 140 -13.04 11.35 2.76
N PHE A 141 -12.32 12.41 3.08
CA PHE A 141 -10.89 12.41 3.30
C PHE A 141 -10.45 11.38 4.36
N TYR A 142 -11.11 11.35 5.52
CA TYR A 142 -10.70 10.49 6.63
C TYR A 142 -10.91 9.00 6.35
N GLY A 143 -12.01 8.64 5.68
CA GLY A 143 -12.25 7.24 5.30
C GLY A 143 -11.28 6.75 4.24
N LEU A 144 -10.97 7.59 3.24
CA LEU A 144 -9.94 7.27 2.24
C LEU A 144 -8.56 7.16 2.89
N LEU A 145 -8.21 8.07 3.78
CA LEU A 145 -6.94 8.04 4.51
C LEU A 145 -6.79 6.75 5.31
N LEU A 146 -7.82 6.37 6.10
CA LEU A 146 -7.82 5.11 6.85
C LEU A 146 -7.68 3.90 5.92
N GLY A 147 -8.45 3.86 4.84
CA GLY A 147 -8.37 2.79 3.85
C GLY A 147 -6.98 2.65 3.24
N TYR A 148 -6.38 3.76 2.83
CA TYR A 148 -5.02 3.75 2.28
C TYR A 148 -3.97 3.31 3.30
N VAL A 149 -4.04 3.83 4.54
CA VAL A 149 -3.10 3.43 5.61
C VAL A 149 -3.23 1.93 5.90
N ILE A 150 -4.44 1.41 6.09
CA ILE A 150 -4.66 -0.02 6.37
C ILE A 150 -4.15 -0.89 5.21
N TYR A 151 -4.38 -0.47 3.97
CA TYR A 151 -3.98 -1.21 2.77
C TYR A 151 -2.46 -1.21 2.55
N THR A 152 -1.81 -0.06 2.74
CA THR A 152 -0.38 0.09 2.42
C THR A 152 0.54 -0.29 3.58
N LEU A 153 0.03 -0.29 4.82
CA LEU A 153 0.80 -0.61 6.04
C LEU A 153 1.52 -1.97 5.98
N PRO A 154 0.88 -3.08 5.57
CA PRO A 154 1.55 -4.38 5.51
C PRO A 154 2.79 -4.38 4.63
N ILE A 155 2.69 -3.81 3.44
CA ILE A 155 3.78 -3.77 2.45
C ILE A 155 4.92 -2.90 2.97
N SER A 156 4.62 -1.69 3.44
CA SER A 156 5.59 -0.77 4.02
C SER A 156 6.30 -1.37 5.23
N PHE A 157 5.54 -2.02 6.12
CA PHE A 157 6.07 -2.70 7.30
C PHE A 157 7.04 -3.83 6.92
N MET A 158 6.65 -4.69 5.97
CA MET A 158 7.49 -5.80 5.52
C MET A 158 8.78 -5.30 4.86
N LEU A 159 8.69 -4.27 4.01
CA LEU A 159 9.86 -3.68 3.36
C LEU A 159 10.83 -3.09 4.39
N ILE A 160 10.35 -2.28 5.31
CA ILE A 160 11.17 -1.63 6.32
C ILE A 160 11.77 -2.68 7.28
N LEU A 161 10.96 -3.66 7.73
CA LEU A 161 11.45 -4.72 8.61
C LEU A 161 12.55 -5.55 7.94
N ASN A 162 12.36 -5.93 6.67
CA ASN A 162 13.37 -6.65 5.92
C ASN A 162 14.66 -5.82 5.77
N THR A 163 14.54 -4.55 5.43
CA THR A 163 15.71 -3.65 5.35
C THR A 163 16.45 -3.59 6.67
N MET A 164 15.74 -3.43 7.79
CA MET A 164 16.34 -3.42 9.13
C MET A 164 17.03 -4.74 9.49
N CYS A 165 16.55 -5.88 8.99
CA CYS A 165 17.17 -7.18 9.22
C CYS A 165 18.54 -7.33 8.54
N PHE A 166 18.82 -6.59 7.47
CA PHE A 166 20.14 -6.58 6.82
C PHE A 166 21.18 -5.73 7.57
N ILE A 167 20.74 -4.86 8.48
CA ILE A 167 21.64 -4.01 9.26
C ILE A 167 22.17 -4.83 10.45
N ASP A 168 23.49 -5.07 10.49
CA ASP A 168 24.09 -5.79 11.62
C ASP A 168 23.98 -4.94 12.89
N LYS A 169 23.37 -5.52 13.92
CA LYS A 169 23.23 -4.91 15.25
C LYS A 169 24.56 -4.53 15.89
N LYS A 170 25.68 -5.12 15.44
CA LYS A 170 27.02 -4.78 15.90
C LYS A 170 27.38 -3.32 15.65
N PHE A 171 26.88 -2.71 14.55
CA PHE A 171 27.09 -1.30 14.28
C PHE A 171 26.55 -0.39 15.40
N MET A 172 25.39 -0.74 15.96
CA MET A 172 24.84 0.00 17.11
C MET A 172 25.69 -0.14 18.36
N ILE A 173 26.28 -1.31 18.58
CA ILE A 173 27.17 -1.57 19.73
C ILE A 173 28.45 -0.75 19.57
N VAL A 174 29.04 -0.78 18.38
CA VAL A 174 30.27 -0.02 18.09
C VAL A 174 30.05 1.47 18.25
N SER A 175 28.96 2.03 17.71
CA SER A 175 28.64 3.44 17.86
C SER A 175 28.47 3.87 19.33
N ARG A 176 27.86 3.02 20.16
CA ARG A 176 27.76 3.25 21.60
C ARG A 176 29.13 3.23 22.30
N ILE A 177 30.01 2.30 21.94
CA ILE A 177 31.38 2.21 22.50
C ILE A 177 32.18 3.45 22.11
N MET A 178 31.95 4.01 20.91
CA MET A 178 32.57 5.25 20.44
C MET A 178 32.01 6.51 21.12
N GLY A 179 31.04 6.38 22.02
CA GLY A 179 30.45 7.51 22.76
C GLY A 179 29.42 8.32 21.98
N ASP A 180 28.92 7.79 20.89
CA ASP A 180 27.87 8.47 20.14
C ASP A 180 26.56 8.55 20.93
N SER A 181 25.87 9.67 20.81
CA SER A 181 24.53 9.84 21.40
C SER A 181 23.52 8.88 20.75
N PRO A 182 22.46 8.45 21.47
CA PRO A 182 21.44 7.56 20.91
C PRO A 182 20.83 8.04 19.58
N LEU A 183 20.67 9.35 19.45
CA LEU A 183 20.15 9.98 18.24
C LEU A 183 21.13 9.90 17.07
N LYS A 184 22.42 10.11 17.33
CA LYS A 184 23.47 10.00 16.32
C LYS A 184 23.66 8.56 15.87
N THR A 185 23.63 7.60 16.81
CA THR A 185 23.63 6.16 16.50
C THR A 185 22.44 5.78 15.64
N PHE A 186 21.25 6.25 15.98
CA PHE A 186 20.03 5.99 15.23
C PHE A 186 20.10 6.56 13.80
N LEU A 187 20.47 7.83 13.65
CA LEU A 187 20.59 8.47 12.34
C LEU A 187 21.69 7.84 11.48
N GLY A 188 22.80 7.47 12.08
CA GLY A 188 23.95 6.92 11.36
C GLY A 188 23.84 5.44 11.00
N THR A 189 23.06 4.65 11.76
CA THR A 189 22.96 3.19 11.56
C THR A 189 21.61 2.71 11.02
N VAL A 190 20.52 3.41 11.32
CA VAL A 190 19.18 2.95 10.95
C VAL A 190 18.60 3.71 9.76
N ILE A 191 18.94 5.00 9.63
CA ILE A 191 18.38 5.84 8.54
C ILE A 191 19.34 5.95 7.34
N ARG A 192 20.63 5.81 7.56
CA ARG A 192 21.64 5.84 6.50
C ARG A 192 21.76 4.51 5.78
#